data_58c5ae5a86e20d597637a6ce1729f8ba
#
_entry.id   58c5ae5a86e20d597637a6ce1729f8ba
#
_cell.length_a   1.000
_cell.length_b   1.000
_cell.length_c   1.000
_cell.angle_alpha   90.00
_cell.angle_beta   90.00
_cell.angle_gamma   90.00
#
_symmetry.space_group_name_H-M   'P 1'
#
loop_
_entity.id
_entity.type
_entity.pdbx_description
1 polymer ?
#
loop_
_entity_poly.entity_id
_entity_poly.type
_entity_poly.pdbx_seq_one_letter_code
_entity_poly.pdbx_strand_id
1 'polypeptide(L)'
;MKIKYIKTITAFTMLTVLLTGCGNTTKGNESTDQAPSQNQTQNNTEERTDFYYTANESGSISKIDASTNEVVDTITEAEGSPHNIQVSPDGKVVGYTLAAKMQEGQTEHGSMSMNGFAVFYEVDTDKLIKKVGVGEHPAHLVFTEDGKYILVTNSENNNVSVIDAKTYEVTGAATVGEGPHGFRISKDSKFAYVANMGEDTISVVDIENNKEVRKIKVGKTPVTTGITSDGKTLVATVNGENTLAIIDLATYNVEKVSVGKGPAQVYIETDNKYAFVANQGTEEQPSNTVSKIDMTTKKVVTTIETGKGAHGIVVSPDNKYVYVTNIYDGTVSVIDNSTDKVIKTVKVEGEPNGISYR
;
A
#
# COMPACT_ATOMS: atom_id res chain seq x y z
N MET A 1 39.06 -26.15 -3.25
CA MET A 1 39.16 -26.49 -1.84
C MET A 1 37.70 -26.74 -1.35
N LYS A 2 37.32 -28.01 -1.12
CA LYS A 2 35.94 -28.39 -0.81
C LYS A 2 35.75 -28.38 0.69
N ILE A 3 34.84 -27.57 1.20
CA ILE A 3 34.45 -27.54 2.62
C ILE A 3 33.15 -28.35 2.77
N LYS A 4 33.25 -29.43 3.58
CA LYS A 4 32.14 -30.31 3.93
C LYS A 4 31.36 -29.72 5.11
N TYR A 5 30.04 -29.57 4.97
CA TYR A 5 29.17 -29.28 6.10
C TYR A 5 28.74 -30.59 6.79
N ILE A 6 29.00 -30.66 8.08
CA ILE A 6 28.57 -31.73 8.99
C ILE A 6 27.20 -31.33 9.57
N LYS A 7 26.18 -32.14 9.32
CA LYS A 7 24.86 -32.02 9.96
C LYS A 7 24.88 -32.73 11.31
N THR A 8 24.68 -31.98 12.38
CA THR A 8 24.46 -32.52 13.72
C THR A 8 22.97 -32.75 13.95
N ILE A 9 22.57 -34.01 14.12
CA ILE A 9 21.21 -34.41 14.47
C ILE A 9 21.18 -34.54 16.00
N THR A 10 20.37 -33.73 16.69
CA THR A 10 20.11 -33.87 18.13
C THR A 10 18.77 -34.60 18.31
N ALA A 11 18.85 -35.83 18.83
CA ALA A 11 17.67 -36.62 19.17
C ALA A 11 17.15 -36.21 20.56
N PHE A 12 15.89 -35.87 20.66
CA PHE A 12 15.18 -35.65 21.92
C PHE A 12 14.48 -36.93 22.33
N THR A 13 14.88 -37.49 23.46
CA THR A 13 14.31 -38.69 24.08
C THR A 13 13.09 -38.29 24.92
N MET A 14 11.95 -38.87 24.60
CA MET A 14 10.71 -38.72 25.38
C MET A 14 10.74 -39.74 26.54
N LEU A 15 10.63 -39.27 27.77
CA LEU A 15 10.50 -40.08 28.97
C LEU A 15 9.01 -40.19 29.32
N THR A 16 8.44 -41.37 29.17
CA THR A 16 7.07 -41.73 29.63
C THR A 16 7.12 -42.25 31.06
N VAL A 17 6.41 -41.61 32.00
CA VAL A 17 6.17 -42.10 33.33
C VAL A 17 4.80 -42.73 33.40
N LEU A 18 4.77 -44.07 33.64
CA LEU A 18 3.57 -44.85 33.95
C LEU A 18 3.41 -44.90 35.50
N LEU A 19 2.27 -44.40 35.99
CA LEU A 19 1.85 -44.62 37.37
C LEU A 19 0.64 -45.54 37.34
N THR A 20 0.84 -46.76 37.81
CA THR A 20 -0.19 -47.76 38.18
C THR A 20 -0.56 -47.56 39.65
N GLY A 21 -1.84 -47.47 39.93
CA GLY A 21 -2.38 -47.49 41.29
C GLY A 21 -3.72 -48.24 41.31
N CYS A 22 -3.73 -49.45 41.83
CA CYS A 22 -4.90 -50.27 42.15
C CYS A 22 -5.49 -49.91 43.52
N GLY A 23 -6.81 -50.03 43.71
CA GLY A 23 -7.44 -49.99 45.02
C GLY A 23 -8.97 -49.82 44.99
N ASN A 24 -9.66 -50.81 44.97
CA ASN A 24 -10.79 -51.56 45.51
C ASN A 24 -12.05 -50.81 46.02
N THR A 25 -13.16 -51.21 45.43
CA THR A 25 -14.56 -51.46 45.90
C THR A 25 -15.16 -50.70 47.08
N THR A 26 -16.33 -50.06 46.89
CA THR A 26 -17.62 -50.45 47.51
C THR A 26 -18.83 -49.77 46.85
N LYS A 27 -20.00 -50.45 46.89
CA LYS A 27 -21.28 -50.11 46.25
C LYS A 27 -21.97 -48.93 46.90
N GLY A 28 -22.71 -48.15 46.09
CA GLY A 28 -23.75 -47.23 46.54
C GLY A 28 -24.50 -46.66 45.31
N ASN A 29 -25.71 -47.07 45.10
CA ASN A 29 -26.68 -46.52 44.16
C ASN A 29 -27.04 -45.09 44.56
N GLU A 30 -27.06 -44.16 43.62
CA GLU A 30 -28.07 -43.10 43.53
C GLU A 30 -27.95 -42.35 42.21
N SER A 31 -29.07 -42.19 41.54
CA SER A 31 -29.28 -41.44 40.33
C SER A 31 -29.12 -39.94 40.55
N THR A 32 -28.42 -39.24 39.66
CA THR A 32 -28.69 -37.84 39.40
C THR A 32 -28.13 -37.41 38.06
N ASP A 33 -28.94 -36.73 37.32
CA ASP A 33 -28.77 -35.88 36.13
C ASP A 33 -27.37 -35.60 35.60
N GLN A 34 -27.13 -36.03 34.37
CA GLN A 34 -26.05 -35.55 33.52
C GLN A 34 -26.44 -34.19 32.92
N ALA A 35 -25.75 -33.14 33.37
CA ALA A 35 -25.65 -31.88 32.66
C ALA A 35 -24.85 -32.07 31.35
N PRO A 36 -25.26 -31.43 30.23
CA PRO A 36 -24.51 -31.57 28.97
C PRO A 36 -23.14 -30.94 29.09
N SER A 37 -22.12 -31.72 28.79
CA SER A 37 -20.75 -31.27 28.59
C SER A 37 -20.73 -30.20 27.50
N GLN A 38 -20.42 -28.97 27.88
CA GLN A 38 -20.12 -27.90 26.90
C GLN A 38 -18.82 -28.28 26.22
N ASN A 39 -18.94 -28.73 24.96
CA ASN A 39 -17.84 -28.74 24.02
C ASN A 39 -17.38 -27.29 23.83
N GLN A 40 -16.34 -26.87 24.51
CA GLN A 40 -15.61 -25.67 24.14
C GLN A 40 -14.94 -25.97 22.81
N THR A 41 -15.58 -25.54 21.74
CA THR A 41 -14.93 -25.38 20.45
C THR A 41 -13.84 -24.31 20.65
N GLN A 42 -12.61 -24.74 20.82
CA GLN A 42 -11.46 -23.83 20.69
C GLN A 42 -11.51 -23.31 19.24
N ASN A 43 -12.02 -22.11 19.06
CA ASN A 43 -11.73 -21.35 17.86
C ASN A 43 -10.23 -21.06 17.87
N ASN A 44 -9.46 -21.92 17.25
CA ASN A 44 -8.14 -21.55 16.75
C ASN A 44 -8.36 -20.52 15.62
N THR A 45 -8.55 -19.26 15.97
CA THR A 45 -8.18 -18.17 15.09
C THR A 45 -6.67 -18.21 15.04
N GLU A 46 -6.11 -18.78 13.95
CA GLU A 46 -4.72 -18.52 13.59
C GLU A 46 -4.56 -16.99 13.62
N GLU A 47 -3.72 -16.47 14.51
CA GLU A 47 -3.39 -15.05 14.53
C GLU A 47 -2.76 -14.73 13.17
N ARG A 48 -3.49 -13.99 12.35
CA ARG A 48 -3.03 -13.56 11.04
C ARG A 48 -1.87 -12.60 11.26
N THR A 49 -0.70 -12.93 10.71
CA THR A 49 0.44 -12.02 10.69
C THR A 49 0.17 -10.90 9.69
N ASP A 50 0.18 -9.67 10.17
CA ASP A 50 0.05 -8.49 9.31
C ASP A 50 1.41 -8.13 8.72
N PHE A 51 1.39 -7.71 7.45
CA PHE A 51 2.59 -7.28 6.73
C PHE A 51 2.38 -5.90 6.12
N TYR A 52 3.47 -5.19 5.91
CA TYR A 52 3.48 -4.09 4.94
C TYR A 52 4.57 -4.32 3.90
N TYR A 53 4.37 -3.74 2.73
CA TYR A 53 5.21 -3.97 1.57
C TYR A 53 5.72 -2.65 1.02
N THR A 54 6.95 -2.63 0.51
CA THR A 54 7.48 -1.49 -0.23
C THR A 54 7.82 -1.90 -1.67
N ALA A 55 7.50 -1.02 -2.63
CA ALA A 55 8.02 -1.08 -3.98
C ALA A 55 9.29 -0.24 -4.05
N ASN A 56 10.41 -0.86 -4.39
CA ASN A 56 11.73 -0.23 -4.41
C ASN A 56 12.17 -0.07 -5.86
N GLU A 57 12.35 1.17 -6.33
CA GLU A 57 12.63 1.48 -7.74
C GLU A 57 13.95 0.91 -8.25
N SER A 58 14.87 0.60 -7.36
CA SER A 58 16.11 -0.12 -7.70
C SER A 58 15.90 -1.56 -8.20
N GLY A 59 14.67 -2.12 -8.09
CA GLY A 59 14.29 -3.42 -8.64
C GLY A 59 13.96 -4.47 -7.60
N SER A 60 13.24 -4.13 -6.52
CA SER A 60 12.77 -5.11 -5.54
C SER A 60 11.46 -4.73 -4.87
N ILE A 61 10.82 -5.72 -4.24
CA ILE A 61 9.70 -5.57 -3.32
C ILE A 61 10.15 -6.11 -1.98
N SER A 62 10.06 -5.33 -0.91
CA SER A 62 10.31 -5.81 0.45
C SER A 62 8.99 -6.13 1.15
N LYS A 63 8.92 -7.31 1.80
CA LYS A 63 7.83 -7.74 2.69
C LYS A 63 8.30 -7.60 4.13
N ILE A 64 7.59 -6.84 4.93
CA ILE A 64 7.99 -6.51 6.30
C ILE A 64 6.89 -6.96 7.27
N ASP A 65 7.26 -7.69 8.31
CA ASP A 65 6.38 -8.08 9.41
C ASP A 65 6.01 -6.83 10.23
N ALA A 66 4.71 -6.53 10.34
CA ALA A 66 4.24 -5.31 11.00
C ALA A 66 4.38 -5.36 12.54
N SER A 67 4.51 -6.55 13.13
CA SER A 67 4.67 -6.72 14.58
C SER A 67 6.11 -6.49 15.04
N THR A 68 7.08 -6.95 14.22
CA THR A 68 8.51 -6.86 14.53
C THR A 68 9.21 -5.72 13.83
N ASN A 69 8.62 -5.24 12.72
CA ASN A 69 9.24 -4.30 11.79
C ASN A 69 10.57 -4.83 11.24
N GLU A 70 10.60 -6.09 10.87
CA GLU A 70 11.74 -6.75 10.23
C GLU A 70 11.37 -7.18 8.80
N VAL A 71 12.30 -7.00 7.87
CA VAL A 71 12.14 -7.50 6.49
C VAL A 71 12.20 -9.03 6.55
N VAL A 72 11.12 -9.70 6.15
CA VAL A 72 11.01 -11.16 6.20
C VAL A 72 11.20 -11.80 4.83
N ASP A 73 10.98 -11.04 3.76
CA ASP A 73 11.23 -11.50 2.39
C ASP A 73 11.52 -10.32 1.45
N THR A 74 12.20 -10.61 0.34
CA THR A 74 12.49 -9.65 -0.74
C THR A 74 12.35 -10.32 -2.10
N ILE A 75 11.41 -9.84 -2.90
CA ILE A 75 11.24 -10.26 -4.29
C ILE A 75 12.09 -9.36 -5.17
N THR A 76 13.03 -9.94 -5.92
CA THR A 76 13.89 -9.18 -6.84
C THR A 76 13.26 -9.12 -8.23
N GLU A 77 13.15 -7.91 -8.79
CA GLU A 77 12.66 -7.63 -10.14
C GLU A 77 13.80 -7.23 -11.07
N ALA A 78 14.15 -8.15 -11.98
CA ALA A 78 15.24 -7.91 -12.94
C ALA A 78 14.77 -7.11 -14.18
N GLU A 79 13.46 -7.14 -14.50
CA GLU A 79 12.92 -6.66 -15.78
C GLU A 79 12.45 -5.21 -15.75
N GLY A 80 12.41 -4.58 -14.57
CA GLY A 80 11.87 -3.23 -14.46
C GLY A 80 12.14 -2.57 -13.11
N SER A 81 11.51 -1.41 -12.94
CA SER A 81 11.52 -0.65 -11.69
C SER A 81 10.12 -0.69 -11.07
N PRO A 82 9.93 -1.38 -9.92
CA PRO A 82 8.69 -1.31 -9.16
C PRO A 82 8.46 0.11 -8.66
N HIS A 83 7.26 0.69 -8.90
CA HIS A 83 6.99 2.07 -8.50
C HIS A 83 5.95 2.17 -7.38
N ASN A 84 4.80 1.53 -7.55
CA ASN A 84 3.72 1.53 -6.55
C ASN A 84 3.30 0.10 -6.21
N ILE A 85 2.81 -0.10 -4.99
CA ILE A 85 2.36 -1.39 -4.48
C ILE A 85 1.05 -1.25 -3.72
N GLN A 86 0.17 -2.22 -3.83
CA GLN A 86 -1.13 -2.25 -3.14
C GLN A 86 -1.49 -3.68 -2.76
N VAL A 87 -1.97 -3.87 -1.55
CA VAL A 87 -2.62 -5.11 -1.11
C VAL A 87 -4.10 -5.06 -1.46
N SER A 88 -4.66 -6.18 -1.93
CA SER A 88 -6.10 -6.30 -2.24
C SER A 88 -6.96 -6.13 -0.98
N PRO A 89 -8.24 -5.68 -1.10
CA PRO A 89 -9.12 -5.47 0.05
C PRO A 89 -9.33 -6.71 0.94
N ASP A 90 -9.25 -7.92 0.36
CA ASP A 90 -9.35 -9.17 1.11
C ASP A 90 -8.01 -9.62 1.72
N GLY A 91 -6.93 -8.90 1.43
CA GLY A 91 -5.58 -9.14 1.93
C GLY A 91 -4.89 -10.38 1.38
N LYS A 92 -5.35 -10.95 0.24
CA LYS A 92 -4.80 -12.18 -0.32
C LYS A 92 -3.84 -11.98 -1.47
N VAL A 93 -3.91 -10.83 -2.13
CA VAL A 93 -3.10 -10.50 -3.30
C VAL A 93 -2.34 -9.22 -3.03
N VAL A 94 -1.06 -9.20 -3.36
CA VAL A 94 -0.27 -7.99 -3.50
C VAL A 94 -0.03 -7.72 -4.98
N GLY A 95 -0.33 -6.50 -5.43
CA GLY A 95 -0.11 -6.05 -6.80
C GLY A 95 0.82 -4.85 -6.82
N TYR A 96 1.71 -4.78 -7.81
CA TYR A 96 2.57 -3.62 -8.02
C TYR A 96 2.70 -3.27 -9.50
N THR A 97 3.04 -2.01 -9.75
CA THR A 97 3.39 -1.51 -11.08
C THR A 97 4.87 -1.72 -11.33
N LEU A 98 5.20 -2.13 -12.55
CA LEU A 98 6.56 -2.37 -13.00
C LEU A 98 6.82 -1.57 -14.28
N ALA A 99 7.57 -0.48 -14.18
CA ALA A 99 8.04 0.26 -15.35
C ALA A 99 9.17 -0.52 -16.03
N ALA A 100 9.05 -0.74 -17.35
CA ALA A 100 10.06 -1.49 -18.09
C ALA A 100 11.39 -0.71 -18.13
N LYS A 101 12.52 -1.40 -17.92
CA LYS A 101 13.86 -0.81 -18.10
C LYS A 101 14.20 -0.75 -19.59
N MET A 102 14.78 0.36 -20.05
CA MET A 102 15.43 0.43 -21.36
C MET A 102 16.57 -0.59 -21.40
N GLN A 103 16.62 -1.42 -22.44
CA GLN A 103 17.78 -2.30 -22.64
C GLN A 103 18.99 -1.45 -23.07
N GLU A 104 20.17 -1.72 -22.49
CA GLU A 104 21.40 -1.06 -22.88
C GLU A 104 21.63 -1.19 -24.40
N GLY A 105 21.78 -0.05 -25.09
CA GLY A 105 22.01 0.01 -26.54
C GLY A 105 20.79 0.45 -27.38
N GLN A 106 19.62 0.68 -26.81
CA GLN A 106 18.50 1.34 -27.49
C GLN A 106 18.69 2.86 -27.37
N THR A 107 18.98 3.49 -28.48
CA THR A 107 19.05 4.97 -28.57
C THR A 107 17.62 5.53 -28.62
N GLU A 108 17.38 6.71 -28.03
CA GLU A 108 16.13 7.47 -27.97
C GLU A 108 15.44 7.77 -29.33
N HIS A 109 15.99 7.32 -30.44
CA HIS A 109 15.53 7.60 -31.80
C HIS A 109 14.72 6.50 -32.48
N GLY A 110 14.42 5.40 -31.77
CA GLY A 110 13.46 4.40 -32.22
C GLY A 110 12.29 4.35 -31.28
N SER A 111 11.18 4.98 -31.63
CA SER A 111 9.88 4.93 -30.92
C SER A 111 9.40 3.49 -30.77
N MET A 112 10.00 2.71 -29.87
CA MET A 112 9.37 1.52 -29.33
C MET A 112 8.73 1.92 -28.01
N SER A 113 7.42 2.10 -28.05
CA SER A 113 6.53 2.17 -26.90
C SER A 113 6.88 1.03 -25.93
N MET A 114 7.45 1.35 -24.77
CA MET A 114 7.80 0.34 -23.77
C MET A 114 6.68 0.24 -22.75
N ASN A 115 5.69 -0.58 -23.08
CA ASN A 115 4.61 -0.90 -22.15
C ASN A 115 5.21 -1.52 -20.87
N GLY A 116 4.70 -1.08 -19.74
CA GLY A 116 5.02 -1.68 -18.46
C GLY A 116 4.02 -2.77 -18.06
N PHE A 117 4.09 -3.17 -16.81
CA PHE A 117 3.29 -4.28 -16.30
C PHE A 117 2.62 -3.94 -14.96
N ALA A 118 1.48 -4.59 -14.71
CA ALA A 118 0.95 -4.83 -13.39
C ALA A 118 1.27 -6.29 -13.01
N VAL A 119 1.88 -6.49 -11.86
CA VAL A 119 2.36 -7.81 -11.41
C VAL A 119 1.66 -8.17 -10.11
N PHE A 120 1.20 -9.41 -9.98
CA PHE A 120 0.37 -9.87 -8.86
C PHE A 120 0.95 -11.13 -8.23
N TYR A 121 1.03 -11.14 -6.91
CA TYR A 121 1.51 -12.25 -6.10
C TYR A 121 0.48 -12.62 -5.03
N GLU A 122 0.45 -13.90 -4.67
CA GLU A 122 -0.28 -14.41 -3.50
C GLU A 122 0.45 -14.01 -2.21
N VAL A 123 -0.24 -13.36 -1.28
CA VAL A 123 0.38 -12.82 -0.05
C VAL A 123 0.95 -13.90 0.88
N ASP A 124 0.25 -15.05 0.99
CA ASP A 124 0.61 -16.11 1.94
C ASP A 124 1.71 -17.05 1.42
N THR A 125 1.87 -17.17 0.09
CA THR A 125 2.79 -18.14 -0.53
C THR A 125 3.90 -17.47 -1.34
N ASP A 126 3.81 -16.16 -1.55
CA ASP A 126 4.71 -15.35 -2.39
C ASP A 126 4.82 -15.92 -3.83
N LYS A 127 3.77 -16.59 -4.32
CA LYS A 127 3.70 -17.12 -5.67
C LYS A 127 3.19 -16.09 -6.65
N LEU A 128 3.87 -15.97 -7.79
CA LEU A 128 3.39 -15.16 -8.91
C LEU A 128 2.04 -15.70 -9.41
N ILE A 129 1.02 -14.86 -9.38
CA ILE A 129 -0.30 -15.13 -9.96
C ILE A 129 -0.29 -14.78 -11.44
N LYS A 130 0.09 -13.51 -11.75
CA LYS A 130 0.03 -13.00 -13.12
C LYS A 130 0.93 -11.77 -13.29
N LYS A 131 1.47 -11.63 -14.51
CA LYS A 131 2.07 -10.41 -15.03
C LYS A 131 1.23 -9.95 -16.22
N VAL A 132 0.66 -8.74 -16.13
CA VAL A 132 -0.30 -8.19 -17.08
C VAL A 132 0.33 -6.98 -17.76
N GLY A 133 0.41 -7.00 -19.09
CA GLY A 133 0.85 -5.84 -19.86
C GLY A 133 -0.18 -4.71 -19.74
N VAL A 134 0.29 -3.50 -19.42
CA VAL A 134 -0.51 -2.28 -19.35
C VAL A 134 0.12 -1.19 -20.24
N GLY A 135 -0.22 0.07 -20.05
CA GLY A 135 0.37 1.15 -20.85
C GLY A 135 1.81 1.48 -20.47
N GLU A 136 2.32 2.55 -21.06
CA GLU A 136 3.67 3.05 -20.86
C GLU A 136 3.80 3.77 -19.50
N HIS A 137 4.90 3.51 -18.79
CA HIS A 137 5.23 4.09 -17.52
C HIS A 137 4.09 3.97 -16.49
N PRO A 138 3.70 2.72 -16.12
CA PRO A 138 2.62 2.53 -15.16
C PRO A 138 3.06 3.06 -13.80
N ALA A 139 2.29 4.02 -13.25
CA ALA A 139 2.64 4.68 -12.00
C ALA A 139 1.96 4.00 -10.80
N HIS A 140 0.65 4.14 -10.63
CA HIS A 140 -0.06 3.57 -9.50
C HIS A 140 -1.02 2.45 -9.91
N LEU A 141 -1.22 1.52 -8.97
CA LEU A 141 -2.18 0.42 -9.06
C LEU A 141 -3.08 0.48 -7.82
N VAL A 142 -4.41 0.38 -8.01
CA VAL A 142 -5.37 0.33 -6.92
C VAL A 142 -6.47 -0.69 -7.24
N PHE A 143 -6.78 -1.56 -6.27
CA PHE A 143 -7.95 -2.44 -6.33
C PHE A 143 -9.22 -1.67 -6.01
N THR A 144 -10.34 -2.00 -6.66
CA THR A 144 -11.66 -1.53 -6.20
C THR A 144 -12.03 -2.19 -4.87
N GLU A 145 -12.79 -1.48 -4.03
CA GLU A 145 -13.18 -1.97 -2.70
C GLU A 145 -14.07 -3.22 -2.77
N ASP A 146 -14.84 -3.39 -3.86
CA ASP A 146 -15.66 -4.56 -4.13
C ASP A 146 -14.87 -5.75 -4.72
N GLY A 147 -13.58 -5.56 -4.98
CA GLY A 147 -12.67 -6.58 -5.50
C GLY A 147 -12.93 -6.98 -6.95
N LYS A 148 -13.70 -6.22 -7.73
CA LYS A 148 -14.02 -6.57 -9.13
C LYS A 148 -12.97 -6.14 -10.12
N TYR A 149 -12.37 -4.96 -9.91
CA TYR A 149 -11.43 -4.37 -10.85
C TYR A 149 -10.13 -3.96 -10.16
N ILE A 150 -9.09 -3.88 -10.97
CA ILE A 150 -7.81 -3.30 -10.64
C ILE A 150 -7.55 -2.21 -11.66
N LEU A 151 -7.26 -1.00 -11.20
CA LEU A 151 -6.97 0.13 -12.06
C LEU A 151 -5.47 0.42 -12.02
N VAL A 152 -4.92 0.83 -13.18
CA VAL A 152 -3.49 1.20 -13.31
C VAL A 152 -3.38 2.47 -14.11
N THR A 153 -2.78 3.53 -13.54
CA THR A 153 -2.44 4.75 -14.27
C THR A 153 -1.22 4.53 -15.16
N ASN A 154 -1.28 4.96 -16.41
CA ASN A 154 -0.20 4.90 -17.40
C ASN A 154 0.19 6.35 -17.77
N SER A 155 1.29 6.83 -17.18
CA SER A 155 1.62 8.27 -17.20
C SER A 155 1.90 8.79 -18.60
N GLU A 156 2.58 8.02 -19.45
CA GLU A 156 2.94 8.44 -20.81
C GLU A 156 1.77 8.28 -21.80
N ASN A 157 0.83 7.35 -21.55
CA ASN A 157 -0.32 7.16 -22.40
C ASN A 157 -1.53 8.04 -22.02
N ASN A 158 -1.46 8.80 -20.95
CA ASN A 158 -2.56 9.64 -20.45
C ASN A 158 -3.87 8.86 -20.27
N ASN A 159 -3.78 7.66 -19.70
CA ASN A 159 -4.95 6.81 -19.47
C ASN A 159 -4.83 5.97 -18.19
N VAL A 160 -5.94 5.34 -17.85
CA VAL A 160 -6.05 4.37 -16.75
C VAL A 160 -6.52 3.04 -17.33
N SER A 161 -5.69 2.01 -17.28
CA SER A 161 -6.09 0.65 -17.62
C SER A 161 -7.03 0.08 -16.57
N VAL A 162 -8.07 -0.64 -16.98
CA VAL A 162 -9.01 -1.37 -16.12
C VAL A 162 -8.83 -2.86 -16.35
N ILE A 163 -8.50 -3.59 -15.30
CA ILE A 163 -8.22 -5.02 -15.28
C ILE A 163 -9.32 -5.71 -14.48
N ASP A 164 -9.90 -6.78 -15.00
CA ASP A 164 -10.78 -7.67 -14.22
C ASP A 164 -9.96 -8.41 -13.16
N ALA A 165 -10.31 -8.24 -11.88
CA ALA A 165 -9.51 -8.78 -10.77
C ALA A 165 -9.60 -10.31 -10.63
N LYS A 166 -10.54 -10.98 -11.32
CA LYS A 166 -10.70 -12.42 -11.30
C LYS A 166 -9.90 -13.10 -12.41
N THR A 167 -9.90 -12.53 -13.61
CA THR A 167 -9.24 -13.12 -14.79
C THR A 167 -7.86 -12.52 -15.03
N TYR A 168 -7.57 -11.35 -14.46
CA TYR A 168 -6.38 -10.54 -14.72
C TYR A 168 -6.24 -10.16 -16.21
N GLU A 169 -7.36 -9.90 -16.87
CA GLU A 169 -7.39 -9.43 -18.25
C GLU A 169 -7.72 -7.92 -18.27
N VAL A 170 -7.06 -7.17 -19.14
CA VAL A 170 -7.39 -5.76 -19.38
C VAL A 170 -8.72 -5.71 -20.11
N THR A 171 -9.74 -5.13 -19.48
CA THR A 171 -11.10 -5.04 -20.03
C THR A 171 -11.40 -3.69 -20.68
N GLY A 172 -10.57 -2.69 -20.40
CA GLY A 172 -10.74 -1.34 -20.96
C GLY A 172 -9.66 -0.37 -20.51
N ALA A 173 -9.77 0.85 -21.01
CA ALA A 173 -8.96 1.97 -20.56
C ALA A 173 -9.76 3.28 -20.64
N ALA A 174 -9.60 4.13 -19.62
CA ALA A 174 -10.18 5.46 -19.59
C ALA A 174 -9.11 6.51 -19.95
N THR A 175 -9.33 7.34 -20.97
CA THR A 175 -8.48 8.52 -21.23
C THR A 175 -8.73 9.56 -20.14
N VAL A 176 -7.65 10.17 -19.62
CA VAL A 176 -7.65 11.17 -18.53
C VAL A 176 -6.78 12.37 -18.90
N GLY A 177 -6.41 13.20 -17.94
CA GLY A 177 -5.48 14.31 -18.16
C GLY A 177 -4.03 13.86 -18.37
N GLU A 178 -3.13 14.83 -18.59
CA GLU A 178 -1.72 14.56 -18.86
C GLU A 178 -0.98 14.06 -17.62
N GLY A 179 -0.15 13.02 -17.79
CA GLY A 179 0.69 12.46 -16.75
C GLY A 179 -0.11 11.91 -15.54
N PRO A 180 -1.11 11.03 -15.73
CA PRO A 180 -1.85 10.45 -14.61
C PRO A 180 -0.92 9.67 -13.71
N HIS A 181 -1.02 9.88 -12.38
CA HIS A 181 -0.09 9.33 -11.40
C HIS A 181 -0.85 8.66 -10.26
N GLY A 182 -0.83 9.24 -9.04
CA GLY A 182 -1.46 8.65 -7.90
C GLY A 182 -2.99 8.88 -7.88
N PHE A 183 -3.73 7.89 -7.39
CA PHE A 183 -5.18 7.97 -7.32
C PHE A 183 -5.76 7.13 -6.18
N ARG A 184 -7.01 7.41 -5.83
CA ARG A 184 -7.84 6.57 -4.96
C ARG A 184 -9.21 6.36 -5.58
N ILE A 185 -9.87 5.29 -5.14
CA ILE A 185 -11.19 4.86 -5.62
C ILE A 185 -12.22 5.16 -4.52
N SER A 186 -13.43 5.58 -4.93
CA SER A 186 -14.55 5.76 -4.01
C SER A 186 -14.92 4.44 -3.32
N LYS A 187 -15.38 4.51 -2.07
CA LYS A 187 -15.71 3.31 -1.29
C LYS A 187 -16.82 2.43 -1.91
N ASP A 188 -17.68 3.02 -2.75
CA ASP A 188 -18.68 2.30 -3.52
C ASP A 188 -18.14 1.73 -4.84
N SER A 189 -16.83 1.82 -5.08
CA SER A 189 -16.12 1.30 -6.26
C SER A 189 -16.56 1.90 -7.61
N LYS A 190 -17.27 3.05 -7.61
CA LYS A 190 -17.79 3.63 -8.85
C LYS A 190 -16.86 4.62 -9.52
N PHE A 191 -16.09 5.37 -8.74
CA PHE A 191 -15.26 6.44 -9.27
C PHE A 191 -13.80 6.31 -8.83
N ALA A 192 -12.88 6.56 -9.77
CA ALA A 192 -11.48 6.79 -9.47
C ALA A 192 -11.16 8.29 -9.58
N TYR A 193 -10.37 8.82 -8.65
CA TYR A 193 -9.93 10.21 -8.61
C TYR A 193 -8.45 10.26 -8.90
N VAL A 194 -8.09 10.60 -10.14
CA VAL A 194 -6.74 10.46 -10.69
C VAL A 194 -6.04 11.82 -10.72
N ALA A 195 -4.89 11.93 -10.08
CA ALA A 195 -4.05 13.12 -10.16
C ALA A 195 -3.29 13.16 -11.48
N ASN A 196 -3.43 14.27 -12.23
CA ASN A 196 -2.76 14.49 -13.50
C ASN A 196 -1.55 15.40 -13.28
N MET A 197 -0.35 14.82 -13.13
CA MET A 197 0.87 15.57 -12.80
C MET A 197 1.29 16.58 -13.89
N GLY A 198 0.96 16.31 -15.15
CA GLY A 198 1.23 17.19 -16.28
C GLY A 198 0.25 18.37 -16.38
N GLU A 199 -0.81 18.38 -15.60
CA GLU A 199 -1.84 19.42 -15.56
C GLU A 199 -1.97 20.01 -14.14
N ASP A 200 -3.05 20.75 -13.90
CA ASP A 200 -3.46 21.28 -12.59
C ASP A 200 -4.78 20.65 -12.10
N THR A 201 -5.08 19.42 -12.53
CA THR A 201 -6.41 18.78 -12.38
C THR A 201 -6.37 17.39 -11.76
N ILE A 202 -7.52 16.99 -11.20
CA ILE A 202 -7.89 15.62 -10.89
C ILE A 202 -8.94 15.16 -11.89
N SER A 203 -8.74 14.02 -12.56
CA SER A 203 -9.75 13.36 -13.37
C SER A 203 -10.66 12.50 -12.50
N VAL A 204 -11.97 12.62 -12.66
CA VAL A 204 -12.97 11.71 -12.07
C VAL A 204 -13.36 10.71 -13.13
N VAL A 205 -13.02 9.44 -12.93
CA VAL A 205 -13.26 8.36 -13.88
C VAL A 205 -14.42 7.50 -13.38
N ASP A 206 -15.44 7.33 -14.18
CA ASP A 206 -16.48 6.31 -14.02
C ASP A 206 -15.87 4.95 -14.41
N ILE A 207 -15.72 4.08 -13.42
CA ILE A 207 -14.99 2.81 -13.57
C ILE A 207 -15.75 1.84 -14.47
N GLU A 208 -17.06 1.72 -14.29
CA GLU A 208 -17.90 0.79 -15.07
C GLU A 208 -17.91 1.15 -16.56
N ASN A 209 -17.93 2.45 -16.87
CA ASN A 209 -18.01 2.94 -18.25
C ASN A 209 -16.64 3.26 -18.86
N ASN A 210 -15.54 3.09 -18.12
CA ASN A 210 -14.17 3.42 -18.54
C ASN A 210 -14.06 4.86 -19.11
N LYS A 211 -14.62 5.83 -18.38
CA LYS A 211 -14.79 7.19 -18.93
C LYS A 211 -14.48 8.27 -17.89
N GLU A 212 -13.70 9.27 -18.28
CA GLU A 212 -13.62 10.52 -17.53
C GLU A 212 -14.96 11.27 -17.59
N VAL A 213 -15.55 11.54 -16.44
CA VAL A 213 -16.83 12.25 -16.32
C VAL A 213 -16.67 13.68 -15.83
N ARG A 214 -15.50 14.03 -15.25
CA ARG A 214 -15.22 15.38 -14.73
C ARG A 214 -13.72 15.59 -14.56
N LYS A 215 -13.29 16.85 -14.68
CA LYS A 215 -12.01 17.35 -14.17
C LYS A 215 -12.24 18.34 -13.02
N ILE A 216 -11.42 18.24 -11.97
CA ILE A 216 -11.45 19.16 -10.82
C ILE A 216 -10.10 19.88 -10.79
N LYS A 217 -10.14 21.22 -10.90
CA LYS A 217 -8.92 22.03 -10.81
C LYS A 217 -8.47 22.15 -9.36
N VAL A 218 -7.23 21.72 -9.05
CA VAL A 218 -6.70 21.68 -7.69
C VAL A 218 -5.40 22.45 -7.49
N GLY A 219 -4.68 22.73 -8.57
CA GLY A 219 -3.40 23.46 -8.54
C GLY A 219 -2.27 22.69 -9.17
N LYS A 220 -1.11 23.31 -9.25
CA LYS A 220 0.02 22.91 -10.10
C LYS A 220 0.65 21.60 -9.64
N THR A 221 0.78 20.65 -10.54
CA THR A 221 1.44 19.35 -10.34
C THR A 221 0.81 18.56 -9.18
N PRO A 222 -0.45 18.12 -9.28
CA PRO A 222 -1.04 17.21 -8.31
C PRO A 222 -0.40 15.82 -8.45
N VAL A 223 -0.03 15.16 -7.32
CA VAL A 223 0.72 13.90 -7.37
C VAL A 223 -0.13 12.70 -6.99
N THR A 224 -0.90 12.79 -5.90
CA THR A 224 -1.77 11.69 -5.46
C THR A 224 -3.01 12.22 -4.77
N THR A 225 -4.00 11.35 -4.63
CA THR A 225 -5.26 11.65 -3.95
C THR A 225 -5.47 10.76 -2.73
N GLY A 226 -6.32 11.23 -1.81
CA GLY A 226 -6.90 10.48 -0.71
C GLY A 226 -8.39 10.76 -0.63
N ILE A 227 -9.19 9.81 -0.15
CA ILE A 227 -10.64 9.99 0.02
C ILE A 227 -11.05 9.56 1.42
N THR A 228 -11.95 10.31 2.04
CA THR A 228 -12.54 9.94 3.33
C THR A 228 -13.41 8.68 3.22
N SER A 229 -13.49 7.89 4.28
CA SER A 229 -14.27 6.64 4.31
C SER A 229 -15.77 6.85 4.09
N ASP A 230 -16.29 8.06 4.35
CA ASP A 230 -17.66 8.45 4.07
C ASP A 230 -17.90 8.95 2.63
N GLY A 231 -16.81 9.05 1.83
CA GLY A 231 -16.87 9.45 0.43
C GLY A 231 -17.21 10.92 0.19
N LYS A 232 -17.14 11.80 1.22
CA LYS A 232 -17.56 13.20 1.08
C LYS A 232 -16.42 14.14 0.76
N THR A 233 -15.21 13.82 1.21
CA THR A 233 -14.03 14.69 1.05
C THR A 233 -12.94 13.96 0.29
N LEU A 234 -12.49 14.58 -0.79
CA LEU A 234 -11.29 14.18 -1.53
C LEU A 234 -10.15 15.10 -1.11
N VAL A 235 -8.96 14.56 -0.98
CA VAL A 235 -7.75 15.37 -0.81
C VAL A 235 -6.77 15.07 -1.94
N ALA A 236 -5.92 16.05 -2.25
CA ALA A 236 -4.86 15.87 -3.25
C ALA A 236 -3.60 16.63 -2.83
N THR A 237 -2.45 15.98 -2.92
CA THR A 237 -1.17 16.65 -2.79
C THR A 237 -0.90 17.49 -4.03
N VAL A 238 -0.57 18.76 -3.84
CA VAL A 238 -0.26 19.72 -4.91
C VAL A 238 1.21 20.11 -4.78
N ASN A 239 2.07 19.30 -5.39
CA ASN A 239 3.53 19.36 -5.24
C ASN A 239 4.09 20.73 -5.65
N GLY A 240 3.66 21.26 -6.79
CA GLY A 240 4.15 22.55 -7.32
C GLY A 240 3.78 23.76 -6.47
N GLU A 241 2.93 23.59 -5.45
CA GLU A 241 2.48 24.68 -4.56
C GLU A 241 2.76 24.43 -3.08
N ASN A 242 3.31 23.24 -2.72
CA ASN A 242 3.51 22.82 -1.33
C ASN A 242 2.22 22.86 -0.50
N THR A 243 1.11 22.38 -1.07
CA THR A 243 -0.20 22.37 -0.43
C THR A 243 -0.88 21.01 -0.50
N LEU A 244 -1.80 20.76 0.44
CA LEU A 244 -2.85 19.76 0.31
C LEU A 244 -4.13 20.48 -0.12
N ALA A 245 -4.69 20.10 -1.26
CA ALA A 245 -6.03 20.51 -1.66
C ALA A 245 -7.05 19.63 -0.95
N ILE A 246 -8.08 20.22 -0.37
CA ILE A 246 -9.21 19.57 0.30
C ILE A 246 -10.47 19.92 -0.49
N ILE A 247 -11.13 18.93 -1.05
CA ILE A 247 -12.23 19.07 -2.00
C ILE A 247 -13.50 18.50 -1.38
N ASP A 248 -14.56 19.30 -1.28
CA ASP A 248 -15.90 18.83 -0.97
C ASP A 248 -16.51 18.21 -2.22
N LEU A 249 -16.80 16.90 -2.21
CA LEU A 249 -17.30 16.18 -3.39
C LEU A 249 -18.77 16.47 -3.74
N ALA A 250 -19.53 17.11 -2.85
CA ALA A 250 -20.89 17.53 -3.18
C ALA A 250 -20.93 18.86 -3.96
N THR A 251 -20.02 19.78 -3.64
CA THR A 251 -19.95 21.12 -4.21
C THR A 251 -18.79 21.33 -5.17
N TYR A 252 -17.75 20.50 -5.08
CA TYR A 252 -16.46 20.63 -5.75
C TYR A 252 -15.68 21.88 -5.34
N ASN A 253 -16.01 22.48 -4.18
CA ASN A 253 -15.20 23.56 -3.62
C ASN A 253 -13.85 23.02 -3.17
N VAL A 254 -12.79 23.77 -3.47
CA VAL A 254 -11.40 23.42 -3.15
C VAL A 254 -10.84 24.41 -2.15
N GLU A 255 -10.39 23.92 -1.01
CA GLU A 255 -9.61 24.67 -0.04
C GLU A 255 -8.17 24.14 -0.02
N LYS A 256 -7.19 24.97 0.33
CA LYS A 256 -5.78 24.58 0.37
C LYS A 256 -5.17 24.78 1.75
N VAL A 257 -4.39 23.79 2.18
CA VAL A 257 -3.62 23.83 3.42
C VAL A 257 -2.14 23.77 3.04
N SER A 258 -1.34 24.73 3.52
CA SER A 258 0.12 24.68 3.32
C SER A 258 0.71 23.52 4.11
N VAL A 259 1.57 22.72 3.46
CA VAL A 259 2.28 21.57 4.02
C VAL A 259 3.80 21.72 3.83
N GLY A 260 4.57 20.68 4.10
CA GLY A 260 6.01 20.72 3.85
C GLY A 260 6.36 20.75 2.36
N LYS A 261 7.68 20.86 2.07
CA LYS A 261 8.20 21.02 0.71
C LYS A 261 8.03 19.76 -0.13
N GLY A 262 7.51 19.90 -1.35
CA GLY A 262 7.37 18.83 -2.31
C GLY A 262 6.49 17.68 -1.83
N PRO A 263 5.20 17.93 -1.47
CA PRO A 263 4.31 16.86 -1.02
C PRO A 263 4.11 15.81 -2.12
N ALA A 264 4.36 14.54 -1.77
CA ALA A 264 4.25 13.38 -2.66
C ALA A 264 2.95 12.63 -2.41
N GLN A 265 2.85 11.82 -1.35
CA GLN A 265 1.66 11.03 -1.08
C GLN A 265 0.90 11.51 0.16
N VAL A 266 -0.39 11.20 0.18
CA VAL A 266 -1.31 11.46 1.29
C VAL A 266 -2.07 10.20 1.66
N TYR A 267 -2.26 9.98 2.96
CA TYR A 267 -3.14 8.96 3.49
C TYR A 267 -4.05 9.54 4.57
N ILE A 268 -5.32 9.13 4.59
CA ILE A 268 -6.31 9.55 5.60
C ILE A 268 -6.57 8.38 6.54
N GLU A 269 -6.63 8.64 7.84
CA GLU A 269 -7.03 7.64 8.84
C GLU A 269 -8.40 7.04 8.56
N THR A 270 -8.61 5.83 9.04
CA THR A 270 -9.86 5.10 8.84
C THR A 270 -11.07 5.79 9.48
N ASP A 271 -10.85 6.57 10.54
CA ASP A 271 -11.87 7.39 11.22
C ASP A 271 -12.03 8.81 10.64
N ASN A 272 -11.26 9.14 9.58
CA ASN A 272 -11.25 10.44 8.90
C ASN A 272 -10.80 11.63 9.76
N LYS A 273 -10.13 11.39 10.89
CA LYS A 273 -9.74 12.46 11.80
C LYS A 273 -8.52 13.22 11.32
N TYR A 274 -7.50 12.48 10.87
CA TYR A 274 -6.26 13.06 10.38
C TYR A 274 -5.92 12.58 8.98
N ALA A 275 -5.26 13.46 8.23
CA ALA A 275 -4.54 13.12 7.00
C ALA A 275 -3.04 13.32 7.23
N PHE A 276 -2.23 12.43 6.66
CA PHE A 276 -0.78 12.51 6.70
C PHE A 276 -0.25 12.73 5.31
N VAL A 277 0.58 13.77 5.15
CA VAL A 277 1.20 14.13 3.87
C VAL A 277 2.71 13.93 3.99
N ALA A 278 3.24 13.03 3.18
CA ALA A 278 4.68 12.82 3.04
C ALA A 278 5.26 13.94 2.16
N ASN A 279 6.24 14.68 2.69
CA ASN A 279 6.88 15.79 2.01
C ASN A 279 8.27 15.34 1.55
N GLN A 280 8.41 15.07 0.26
CA GLN A 280 9.61 14.47 -0.33
C GLN A 280 10.74 15.49 -0.56
N GLY A 281 10.39 16.71 -0.95
CA GLY A 281 11.36 17.65 -1.50
C GLY A 281 11.82 17.25 -2.90
N THR A 282 13.07 17.55 -3.21
CA THR A 282 13.75 17.08 -4.43
C THR A 282 15.05 16.34 -4.02
N GLU A 283 15.67 15.64 -4.96
CA GLU A 283 16.94 14.94 -4.69
C GLU A 283 18.03 15.89 -4.22
N GLU A 284 18.14 17.09 -4.83
CA GLU A 284 19.14 18.12 -4.45
C GLU A 284 18.78 18.81 -3.13
N GLN A 285 17.50 18.84 -2.78
CA GLN A 285 17.00 19.46 -1.56
C GLN A 285 15.91 18.58 -0.94
N PRO A 286 16.28 17.42 -0.40
CA PRO A 286 15.33 16.49 0.17
C PRO A 286 14.63 17.07 1.38
N SER A 287 13.33 16.82 1.48
CA SER A 287 12.59 17.00 2.72
C SER A 287 12.58 15.69 3.50
N ASN A 288 12.43 15.77 4.81
CA ASN A 288 12.40 14.64 5.72
C ASN A 288 11.22 14.75 6.69
N THR A 289 10.07 15.20 6.21
CA THR A 289 8.94 15.49 7.09
C THR A 289 7.64 14.89 6.60
N VAL A 290 6.75 14.63 7.56
CA VAL A 290 5.33 14.34 7.35
C VAL A 290 4.50 15.43 8.00
N SER A 291 3.57 16.02 7.27
CA SER A 291 2.57 16.94 7.83
C SER A 291 1.34 16.15 8.26
N LYS A 292 0.92 16.28 9.54
CA LYS A 292 -0.34 15.74 10.08
C LYS A 292 -1.39 16.83 10.08
N ILE A 293 -2.50 16.61 9.39
CA ILE A 293 -3.56 17.59 9.17
C ILE A 293 -4.83 17.12 9.87
N ASP A 294 -5.41 17.96 10.72
CA ASP A 294 -6.75 17.73 11.27
C ASP A 294 -7.80 18.05 10.20
N MET A 295 -8.57 17.02 9.82
CA MET A 295 -9.52 17.10 8.70
C MET A 295 -10.76 17.95 9.03
N THR A 296 -11.07 18.14 10.32
CA THR A 296 -12.19 18.99 10.76
C THR A 296 -11.82 20.46 10.69
N THR A 297 -10.64 20.81 11.23
CA THR A 297 -10.18 22.20 11.27
C THR A 297 -9.43 22.63 10.02
N LYS A 298 -9.03 21.66 9.18
CA LYS A 298 -8.23 21.83 7.97
C LYS A 298 -6.92 22.57 8.24
N LYS A 299 -6.21 22.16 9.32
CA LYS A 299 -4.94 22.76 9.73
C LYS A 299 -3.90 21.68 9.98
N VAL A 300 -2.64 22.01 9.68
CA VAL A 300 -1.50 21.20 10.14
C VAL A 300 -1.43 21.31 11.66
N VAL A 301 -1.52 20.18 12.35
CA VAL A 301 -1.44 20.12 13.81
C VAL A 301 -0.03 19.78 14.29
N THR A 302 0.74 19.06 13.49
CA THR A 302 2.15 18.79 13.75
C THR A 302 2.91 18.46 12.46
N THR A 303 4.23 18.58 12.53
CA THR A 303 5.16 18.12 11.50
C THR A 303 6.10 17.12 12.15
N ILE A 304 6.17 15.93 11.59
CA ILE A 304 6.91 14.79 12.12
C ILE A 304 8.18 14.62 11.28
N GLU A 305 9.34 14.55 11.92
CA GLU A 305 10.61 14.27 11.24
C GLU A 305 10.75 12.77 10.95
N THR A 306 11.19 12.45 9.72
CA THR A 306 11.42 11.10 9.19
C THR A 306 12.81 11.01 8.55
N GLY A 307 13.06 9.99 7.72
CA GLY A 307 14.22 9.96 6.83
C GLY A 307 14.03 10.87 5.62
N LYS A 308 15.10 11.02 4.83
CA LYS A 308 15.15 11.90 3.66
C LYS A 308 14.29 11.36 2.51
N GLY A 309 13.55 12.27 1.89
CA GLY A 309 12.67 11.94 0.77
C GLY A 309 11.43 11.18 1.22
N ALA A 310 10.71 11.66 2.25
CA ALA A 310 9.44 11.08 2.68
C ALA A 310 8.45 11.03 1.49
N HIS A 311 8.08 9.82 1.03
CA HIS A 311 7.34 9.64 -0.22
C HIS A 311 6.04 8.84 -0.04
N GLY A 312 6.12 7.50 -0.01
CA GLY A 312 4.97 6.63 0.21
C GLY A 312 4.50 6.67 1.66
N ILE A 313 3.19 6.64 1.88
CA ILE A 313 2.63 6.72 3.23
C ILE A 313 1.38 5.85 3.36
N VAL A 314 1.28 5.10 4.47
CA VAL A 314 0.12 4.30 4.82
C VAL A 314 -0.08 4.31 6.35
N VAL A 315 -1.34 4.20 6.77
CA VAL A 315 -1.71 4.09 8.19
C VAL A 315 -2.20 2.67 8.47
N SER A 316 -1.82 2.10 9.62
CA SER A 316 -2.36 0.80 10.06
C SER A 316 -3.88 0.86 10.22
N PRO A 317 -4.62 -0.26 10.00
CA PRO A 317 -6.08 -0.28 10.08
C PRO A 317 -6.67 0.18 11.42
N ASP A 318 -5.90 0.03 12.50
CA ASP A 318 -6.25 0.47 13.86
C ASP A 318 -5.82 1.91 14.19
N ASN A 319 -5.28 2.64 13.21
CA ASN A 319 -4.74 4.00 13.31
C ASN A 319 -3.60 4.17 14.34
N LYS A 320 -2.95 3.08 14.79
CA LYS A 320 -1.86 3.20 15.76
C LYS A 320 -0.53 3.63 15.17
N TYR A 321 -0.25 3.19 13.95
CA TYR A 321 1.03 3.43 13.30
C TYR A 321 0.87 4.06 11.93
N VAL A 322 1.82 4.93 11.59
CA VAL A 322 1.98 5.48 10.25
C VAL A 322 3.34 5.04 9.71
N TYR A 323 3.34 4.46 8.50
CA TYR A 323 4.53 3.96 7.84
C TYR A 323 4.86 4.87 6.67
N VAL A 324 6.11 5.30 6.57
CA VAL A 324 6.55 6.28 5.57
C VAL A 324 7.84 5.79 4.91
N THR A 325 7.83 5.66 3.58
CA THR A 325 9.06 5.38 2.85
C THR A 325 9.92 6.64 2.76
N ASN A 326 11.23 6.47 2.92
CA ASN A 326 12.22 7.52 2.79
C ASN A 326 13.11 7.17 1.60
N ILE A 327 12.74 7.68 0.41
CA ILE A 327 13.27 7.22 -0.87
C ILE A 327 14.79 7.42 -0.97
N TYR A 328 15.33 8.54 -0.46
CA TYR A 328 16.76 8.85 -0.55
C TYR A 328 17.60 8.20 0.56
N ASP A 329 17.00 7.72 1.64
CA ASP A 329 17.69 6.99 2.71
C ASP A 329 17.58 5.47 2.59
N GLY A 330 16.71 4.96 1.70
CA GLY A 330 16.43 3.53 1.55
C GLY A 330 15.86 2.90 2.82
N THR A 331 14.90 3.58 3.45
CA THR A 331 14.32 3.15 4.74
C THR A 331 12.81 3.38 4.79
N VAL A 332 12.17 2.74 5.78
CA VAL A 332 10.79 3.06 6.20
C VAL A 332 10.84 3.60 7.62
N SER A 333 10.24 4.76 7.87
CA SER A 333 9.99 5.29 9.21
C SER A 333 8.65 4.76 9.73
N VAL A 334 8.65 4.18 10.93
CA VAL A 334 7.44 3.75 11.65
C VAL A 334 7.14 4.79 12.73
N ILE A 335 6.00 5.45 12.61
CA ILE A 335 5.58 6.53 13.50
C ILE A 335 4.49 6.00 14.43
N ASP A 336 4.64 6.21 15.73
CA ASP A 336 3.55 6.05 16.70
C ASP A 336 2.61 7.25 16.58
N ASN A 337 1.38 7.00 16.13
CA ASN A 337 0.41 8.05 15.84
C ASN A 337 -0.11 8.78 17.11
N SER A 338 0.00 8.16 18.27
CA SER A 338 -0.44 8.78 19.53
C SER A 338 0.56 9.79 20.08
N THR A 339 1.84 9.60 19.76
CA THR A 339 2.95 10.45 20.24
C THR A 339 3.55 11.32 19.14
N ASP A 340 3.19 11.07 17.87
CA ASP A 340 3.75 11.71 16.68
C ASP A 340 5.28 11.57 16.57
N LYS A 341 5.82 10.41 16.98
CA LYS A 341 7.27 10.15 16.98
C LYS A 341 7.62 8.93 16.16
N VAL A 342 8.74 8.99 15.44
CA VAL A 342 9.35 7.80 14.83
C VAL A 342 9.86 6.89 15.95
N ILE A 343 9.36 5.67 16.00
CA ILE A 343 9.73 4.64 16.99
C ILE A 343 10.67 3.58 16.41
N LYS A 344 10.70 3.43 15.09
CA LYS A 344 11.56 2.48 14.37
C LYS A 344 11.92 3.04 12.99
N THR A 345 13.13 2.77 12.53
CA THR A 345 13.54 2.93 11.14
C THR A 345 13.96 1.58 10.59
N VAL A 346 13.30 1.14 9.53
CA VAL A 346 13.51 -0.16 8.90
C VAL A 346 14.31 0.04 7.62
N LYS A 347 15.46 -0.64 7.51
CA LYS A 347 16.26 -0.62 6.27
C LYS A 347 15.60 -1.55 5.26
N VAL A 348 15.37 -1.05 4.05
CA VAL A 348 14.91 -1.81 2.89
C VAL A 348 15.92 -1.69 1.75
N GLU A 349 15.76 -2.46 0.70
CA GLU A 349 16.65 -2.38 -0.45
C GLU A 349 16.26 -1.21 -1.37
N GLY A 350 17.28 -0.50 -1.84
CA GLY A 350 17.15 0.54 -2.88
C GLY A 350 16.35 1.77 -2.46
N GLU A 351 15.52 2.25 -3.38
CA GLU A 351 14.75 3.49 -3.32
C GLU A 351 13.26 3.17 -3.09
N PRO A 352 12.80 3.03 -1.84
CA PRO A 352 11.41 2.67 -1.56
C PRO A 352 10.48 3.82 -1.93
N ASN A 353 9.62 3.59 -2.92
CA ASN A 353 8.65 4.56 -3.42
C ASN A 353 7.25 4.26 -2.86
N GLY A 354 6.57 3.24 -3.36
CA GLY A 354 5.26 2.83 -2.90
C GLY A 354 5.28 2.04 -1.61
N ILE A 355 4.19 2.12 -0.83
CA ILE A 355 3.99 1.34 0.39
C ILE A 355 2.53 0.94 0.53
N SER A 356 2.28 -0.28 1.00
CA SER A 356 0.93 -0.76 1.32
C SER A 356 0.94 -1.67 2.54
N TYR A 357 -0.13 -1.65 3.30
CA TYR A 357 -0.35 -2.49 4.49
C TYR A 357 -1.42 -3.54 4.19
N ARG A 358 -1.24 -4.77 4.75
CA ARG A 358 -2.20 -5.88 4.68
C ARG A 358 -3.24 -5.80 5.77
#